data_3d2f757667594fda533dd6aad5df33af
#
_entry.id   3d2f757667594fda533dd6aad5df33af
#
_cell.length_a   1.000
_cell.length_b   1.000
_cell.length_c   1.000
_cell.angle_alpha   90.00
_cell.angle_beta   90.00
_cell.angle_gamma   90.00
#
_symmetry.space_group_name_H-M   'P 1'
#
loop_
_entity.id
_entity.type
_entity.pdbx_description
1 polymer ?
#
loop_
_entity_poly.entity_id
_entity_poly.type
_entity_poly.pdbx_seq_one_letter_code
_entity_poly.pdbx_strand_id
1 'polypeptide(L)'
;MNEKQKLIFQEAFNQHTENIWKYSQLLRKETQACMLGQDSCKQKKYEIVQVDMSDEDIGITKKMAKNISLNNWVERCIQEYPHCSDDWIKLAGPYAGID
;
A
#
# COMPACT_ATOMS: atom_id res chain seq x y z
N MET A 1 4.91 -19.43 -25.41
CA MET A 1 3.45 -19.50 -25.16
C MET A 1 2.68 -18.87 -26.32
N ASN A 2 1.60 -19.51 -26.76
CA ASN A 2 0.67 -18.89 -27.70
C ASN A 2 -0.26 -17.89 -26.98
N GLU A 3 -1.05 -17.13 -27.75
CA GLU A 3 -1.92 -16.08 -27.17
C GLU A 3 -2.96 -16.63 -26.20
N LYS A 4 -3.53 -17.80 -26.48
CA LYS A 4 -4.49 -18.44 -25.59
C LYS A 4 -3.86 -18.82 -24.24
N GLN A 5 -2.65 -19.35 -24.26
CA GLN A 5 -1.90 -19.69 -23.04
C GLN A 5 -1.54 -18.44 -22.23
N LYS A 6 -1.15 -17.35 -22.89
CA LYS A 6 -0.86 -16.07 -22.23
C LYS A 6 -2.10 -15.52 -21.53
N LEU A 7 -3.27 -15.58 -22.15
CA LEU A 7 -4.51 -15.10 -21.55
C LEU A 7 -4.90 -15.93 -20.33
N ILE A 8 -4.80 -17.25 -20.39
CA ILE A 8 -5.08 -18.15 -19.27
C ILE A 8 -4.12 -17.86 -18.10
N PHE A 9 -2.85 -17.69 -18.39
CA PHE A 9 -1.84 -17.37 -17.39
C PHE A 9 -2.12 -15.99 -16.73
N GLN A 10 -2.43 -14.98 -17.55
CA GLN A 10 -2.71 -13.63 -17.05
C GLN A 10 -3.96 -13.61 -16.17
N GLU A 11 -5.01 -14.33 -16.56
CA GLU A 11 -6.23 -14.43 -15.77
C GLU A 11 -5.99 -15.12 -14.44
N ALA A 12 -5.28 -16.25 -14.43
CA ALA A 12 -4.90 -16.95 -13.20
C ALA A 12 -4.05 -16.08 -12.29
N PHE A 13 -3.08 -15.34 -12.84
CA PHE A 13 -2.25 -14.41 -12.10
C PHE A 13 -3.05 -13.26 -11.48
N ASN A 14 -3.96 -12.67 -12.24
CA ASN A 14 -4.82 -11.58 -11.75
C ASN A 14 -5.72 -12.07 -10.62
N GLN A 15 -6.34 -13.24 -10.76
CA GLN A 15 -7.18 -13.81 -9.72
C GLN A 15 -6.39 -14.12 -8.44
N HIS A 16 -5.20 -14.67 -8.58
CA HIS A 16 -4.32 -14.92 -7.44
C HIS A 16 -3.93 -13.62 -6.73
N THR A 17 -3.58 -12.58 -7.48
CA THR A 17 -3.25 -11.27 -6.93
C THR A 17 -4.43 -10.65 -6.17
N GLU A 18 -5.63 -10.71 -6.70
CA GLU A 18 -6.84 -10.27 -6.00
C GLU A 18 -7.05 -11.03 -4.68
N ASN A 19 -6.88 -12.35 -4.69
CA ASN A 19 -7.04 -13.17 -3.50
C ASN A 19 -6.00 -12.82 -2.42
N ILE A 20 -4.75 -12.57 -2.81
CA ILE A 20 -3.70 -12.10 -1.89
C ILE A 20 -4.08 -10.76 -1.27
N TRP A 21 -4.56 -9.80 -2.04
CA TRP A 21 -5.00 -8.49 -1.53
C TRP A 21 -6.14 -8.62 -0.54
N LYS A 22 -7.16 -9.40 -0.85
CA LYS A 22 -8.29 -9.66 0.06
C LYS A 22 -7.84 -10.31 1.36
N TYR A 23 -6.97 -11.30 1.27
CA TYR A 23 -6.41 -11.98 2.43
C TYR A 23 -5.58 -11.03 3.30
N SER A 24 -4.75 -10.19 2.68
CA SER A 24 -3.93 -9.21 3.39
C SER A 24 -4.78 -8.18 4.14
N GLN A 25 -5.88 -7.73 3.56
CA GLN A 25 -6.81 -6.81 4.23
C GLN A 25 -7.50 -7.48 5.42
N LEU A 26 -7.94 -8.73 5.27
CA LEU A 26 -8.53 -9.50 6.36
C LEU A 26 -7.54 -9.70 7.50
N LEU A 27 -6.33 -10.12 7.18
CA LEU A 27 -5.26 -10.33 8.15
C LEU A 27 -4.90 -9.03 8.91
N ARG A 28 -4.87 -7.90 8.21
CA ARG A 28 -4.66 -6.60 8.83
C ARG A 28 -5.74 -6.27 9.86
N LYS A 29 -7.02 -6.49 9.53
CA LYS A 29 -8.14 -6.25 10.44
C LYS A 29 -8.09 -7.16 11.67
N GLU A 30 -7.81 -8.43 11.46
CA GLU A 30 -7.69 -9.42 12.55
C GLU A 30 -6.51 -9.09 13.47
N THR A 31 -5.36 -8.73 12.91
CA THR A 31 -4.18 -8.34 13.68
C THR A 31 -4.45 -7.09 14.52
N GLN A 32 -5.06 -6.07 13.91
CA GLN A 32 -5.41 -4.84 14.62
C GLN A 32 -6.40 -5.11 15.77
N ALA A 33 -7.41 -5.92 15.53
CA ALA A 33 -8.37 -6.32 16.58
C ALA A 33 -7.66 -6.99 17.77
N CYS A 34 -6.71 -7.87 17.51
CA CYS A 34 -5.95 -8.52 18.56
C CYS A 34 -5.02 -7.56 19.32
N MET A 35 -4.36 -6.66 18.60
CA MET A 35 -3.48 -5.65 19.23
C MET A 35 -4.26 -4.72 20.16
N LEU A 36 -5.47 -4.34 19.79
CA LEU A 36 -6.34 -3.45 20.57
C LEU A 36 -7.19 -4.18 21.62
N GLY A 37 -7.07 -5.51 21.75
CA GLY A 37 -7.83 -6.31 22.70
C GLY A 37 -9.32 -6.40 22.41
N GLN A 38 -9.74 -6.26 21.15
CA GLN A 38 -11.14 -6.32 20.74
C GLN A 38 -11.69 -7.76 20.79
N ASP A 39 -12.99 -7.91 21.03
CA ASP A 39 -13.65 -9.22 21.12
C ASP A 39 -13.65 -10.01 19.80
N SER A 40 -13.50 -9.32 18.66
CA SER A 40 -13.36 -9.96 17.34
C SER A 40 -12.00 -10.65 17.14
N CYS A 41 -11.04 -10.46 18.04
CA CYS A 41 -9.75 -11.15 18.01
C CYS A 41 -9.92 -12.65 18.20
N LYS A 42 -9.43 -13.46 17.27
CA LYS A 42 -9.47 -14.93 17.32
C LYS A 42 -8.19 -15.56 17.90
N GLN A 43 -7.20 -14.73 18.20
CA GLN A 43 -5.88 -15.13 18.69
C GLN A 43 -5.63 -14.51 20.08
N LYS A 44 -4.38 -14.41 20.47
CA LYS A 44 -3.99 -13.75 21.71
C LYS A 44 -4.29 -12.25 21.64
N LYS A 45 -5.02 -11.75 22.64
CA LYS A 45 -5.32 -10.32 22.80
C LYS A 45 -4.17 -9.59 23.48
N TYR A 46 -3.95 -8.35 23.04
CA TYR A 46 -3.05 -7.39 23.66
C TYR A 46 -3.83 -6.13 24.04
N GLU A 47 -3.29 -5.30 24.87
CA GLU A 47 -3.92 -4.05 25.32
C GLU A 47 -3.10 -2.85 24.85
N ILE A 48 -2.89 -2.75 23.54
CA ILE A 48 -2.17 -1.62 22.94
C ILE A 48 -3.16 -0.49 22.70
N VAL A 49 -2.81 0.70 23.14
CA VAL A 49 -3.63 1.90 22.89
C VAL A 49 -3.24 2.49 21.54
N GLN A 50 -4.22 2.60 20.67
CA GLN A 50 -4.04 3.31 19.40
C GLN A 50 -4.26 4.81 19.61
N VAL A 51 -3.30 5.59 19.18
CA VAL A 51 -3.42 7.06 19.15
C VAL A 51 -3.34 7.51 17.70
N ASP A 52 -4.40 8.15 17.23
CA ASP A 52 -4.43 8.67 15.86
C ASP A 52 -3.56 9.92 15.76
N MET A 53 -2.88 10.06 14.63
CA MET A 53 -2.13 11.28 14.34
C MET A 53 -3.07 12.46 14.15
N SER A 54 -2.66 13.64 14.62
CA SER A 54 -3.38 14.87 14.32
C SER A 54 -3.33 15.20 12.83
N ASP A 55 -4.28 15.97 12.34
CA ASP A 55 -4.29 16.43 10.95
C ASP A 55 -3.03 17.23 10.60
N GLU A 56 -2.51 17.99 11.57
CA GLU A 56 -1.25 18.73 11.43
C GLU A 56 -0.08 17.77 11.20
N ASP A 57 0.05 16.74 12.03
CA ASP A 57 1.12 15.75 11.93
C ASP A 57 1.04 14.94 10.62
N ILE A 58 -0.19 14.59 10.20
CA ILE A 58 -0.43 13.95 8.90
C ILE A 58 0.04 14.85 7.76
N GLY A 59 -0.28 16.14 7.82
CA GLY A 59 0.15 17.14 6.83
C GLY A 59 1.67 17.27 6.77
N ILE A 60 2.33 17.33 7.90
CA ILE A 60 3.80 17.38 7.99
C ILE A 60 4.41 16.12 7.41
N THR A 61 3.90 14.95 7.77
CA THR A 61 4.38 13.65 7.27
C THR A 61 4.26 13.55 5.75
N LYS A 62 3.13 13.94 5.19
CA LYS A 62 2.92 13.95 3.73
C LYS A 62 3.87 14.92 3.02
N LYS A 63 4.09 16.10 3.59
CA LYS A 63 5.03 17.09 3.06
C LYS A 63 6.46 16.56 3.06
N MET A 64 6.88 15.91 4.12
CA MET A 64 8.21 15.28 4.20
C MET A 64 8.32 14.12 3.21
N ALA A 65 7.31 13.29 3.08
CA ALA A 65 7.29 12.20 2.10
C ALA A 65 7.43 12.72 0.67
N LYS A 66 6.73 13.81 0.34
CA LYS A 66 6.82 14.45 -0.98
C LYS A 66 8.19 15.06 -1.23
N ASN A 67 8.68 15.88 -0.29
CA ASN A 67 9.87 16.70 -0.50
C ASN A 67 11.18 15.93 -0.36
N ILE A 68 11.19 14.83 0.37
CA ILE A 68 12.39 14.04 0.65
C ILE A 68 12.30 12.68 -0.03
N SER A 69 11.37 11.84 0.41
CA SER A 69 11.31 10.45 -0.02
C SER A 69 10.97 10.30 -1.51
N LEU A 70 9.94 11.02 -1.97
CA LEU A 70 9.52 10.96 -3.36
C LEU A 70 10.58 11.56 -4.29
N ASN A 71 11.15 12.70 -3.94
CA ASN A 71 12.22 13.31 -4.76
C ASN A 71 13.43 12.38 -4.88
N ASN A 72 13.89 11.81 -3.77
CA ASN A 72 15.01 10.87 -3.79
C ASN A 72 14.70 9.62 -4.62
N TRP A 73 13.48 9.13 -4.55
CA TRP A 73 13.04 7.99 -5.36
C TRP A 73 13.02 8.34 -6.85
N VAL A 74 12.45 9.49 -7.21
CA VAL A 74 12.37 9.96 -8.61
C VAL A 74 13.78 10.12 -9.17
N GLU A 75 14.69 10.77 -8.47
CA GLU A 75 16.07 10.97 -8.92
C GLU A 75 16.79 9.66 -9.27
N ARG A 76 16.55 8.62 -8.49
CA ARG A 76 17.11 7.28 -8.78
C ARG A 76 16.38 6.59 -9.91
N CYS A 77 15.08 6.66 -9.90
CA CYS A 77 14.24 5.94 -10.87
C CYS A 77 14.41 6.48 -12.29
N ILE A 78 14.52 7.79 -12.49
CA ILE A 78 14.67 8.39 -13.83
C ILE A 78 15.97 7.97 -14.53
N GLN A 79 16.96 7.52 -13.79
CA GLN A 79 18.21 7.01 -14.38
C GLN A 79 17.96 5.72 -15.17
N GLU A 80 17.02 4.91 -14.73
CA GLU A 80 16.66 3.64 -15.36
C GLU A 80 15.36 3.73 -16.17
N TYR A 81 14.43 4.57 -15.72
CA TYR A 81 13.10 4.72 -16.30
C TYR A 81 12.64 6.18 -16.31
N PRO A 82 12.68 6.86 -17.49
CA PRO A 82 12.41 8.29 -17.59
C PRO A 82 11.00 8.74 -17.20
N HIS A 83 10.03 7.82 -17.21
CA HIS A 83 8.62 8.13 -16.95
C HIS A 83 8.19 7.98 -15.49
N CYS A 84 9.12 7.82 -14.55
CA CYS A 84 8.82 7.58 -13.12
C CYS A 84 7.87 8.60 -12.52
N SER A 85 8.10 9.89 -12.74
CA SER A 85 7.23 10.94 -12.17
C SER A 85 5.83 10.91 -12.74
N ASP A 86 5.70 10.70 -14.04
CA ASP A 86 4.41 10.65 -14.71
C ASP A 86 3.59 9.47 -14.26
N ASP A 87 4.22 8.33 -14.12
CA ASP A 87 3.58 7.11 -13.66
C ASP A 87 3.18 7.20 -12.18
N TRP A 88 4.02 7.81 -11.33
CA TRP A 88 3.63 8.08 -9.96
C TRP A 88 2.38 8.95 -9.87
N ILE A 89 2.37 10.07 -10.60
CA ILE A 89 1.24 11.00 -10.62
C ILE A 89 -0.06 10.32 -11.08
N LYS A 90 0.04 9.43 -12.05
CA LYS A 90 -1.14 8.74 -12.60
C LYS A 90 -1.62 7.57 -11.75
N LEU A 91 -0.69 6.77 -11.24
CA LEU A 91 -1.00 5.43 -10.71
C LEU A 91 -1.06 5.37 -9.19
N ALA A 92 -0.30 6.17 -8.48
CA ALA A 92 -0.14 6.03 -7.04
C ALA A 92 -0.34 7.32 -6.24
N GLY A 93 0.21 8.45 -6.71
CA GLY A 93 0.22 9.71 -5.98
C GLY A 93 -1.15 10.16 -5.47
N PRO A 94 -2.20 10.19 -6.30
CA PRO A 94 -3.53 10.59 -5.86
C PRO A 94 -4.12 9.70 -4.76
N TYR A 95 -3.86 8.40 -4.82
CA TYR A 95 -4.33 7.42 -3.81
C TYR A 95 -3.55 7.52 -2.50
N ALA A 96 -2.27 7.84 -2.58
CA ALA A 96 -1.42 8.06 -1.41
C ALA A 96 -1.58 9.45 -0.79
N GLY A 97 -2.19 10.39 -1.51
CA GLY A 97 -2.24 11.80 -1.13
C GLY A 97 -0.87 12.47 -1.17
N ILE A 98 0.01 11.98 -2.01
CA ILE A 98 1.40 12.45 -2.22
C ILE A 98 1.62 12.57 -3.74
N ASP A 99 1.31 13.71 -4.28
CA ASP A 99 1.42 14.02 -5.70
C ASP A 99 2.22 15.30 -5.98
#